data_06e7d80f1928640cb75bf555dbe33ddb
#
_entry.id   06e7d80f1928640cb75bf555dbe33ddb
#
_cell.length_a   1.000
_cell.length_b   1.000
_cell.length_c   1.000
_cell.angle_alpha   90.00
_cell.angle_beta   90.00
_cell.angle_gamma   90.00
#
_symmetry.space_group_name_H-M   'P 1'
#
loop_
_entity.id
_entity.type
_entity.pdbx_description
1 polymer ?
#
loop_
_entity_poly.entity_id
_entity_poly.type
_entity_poly.pdbx_seq_one_letter_code
_entity_poly.pdbx_strand_id
1 'polypeptide(L)'
;CNAGGLNVLRYGTMRDLVLGIEAVLPDGGLVSQLVPLHKNTTGYDLRQLLIGSEGTLAVITAATLKLFPLPQTYETAWVGADSIDRAVGLLALVQQRFGERLTSFELVGSRALELSAAYSRSAAPVSAPWHVLLELADAEPRDDLGGLLAEYLLQHGFDNSVLAQSASERQTLWTLRENISAAQRSLGVSIKHDIALPIERVAEFVGSCGAALRQTFAGIDIVLFGHLGDGSLHYNTFLPAATNNDAYAYEDAVNTVVYEHVLACGGTIAAEHGVGIVKRHWLPRVRSAAELRLMGAVKAAFDPHNIMNPGKLLPD
;
A
#
# COMPACT_ATOMS: atom_id res chain seq x y z
N CYS A 1 -6.33 -11.92 -4.20
CA CYS A 1 -6.30 -10.46 -3.96
C CYS A 1 -5.85 -9.72 -5.22
N ASN A 2 -6.14 -8.44 -5.28
CA ASN A 2 -5.56 -7.52 -6.25
C ASN A 2 -4.43 -6.74 -5.56
N ALA A 3 -3.40 -7.47 -5.12
CA ALA A 3 -2.31 -6.87 -4.37
C ALA A 3 -1.47 -5.92 -5.23
N GLY A 4 -1.07 -4.85 -4.63
CA GLY A 4 -0.02 -3.95 -5.07
C GLY A 4 1.15 -3.98 -4.08
N GLY A 5 2.06 -3.06 -4.15
CA GLY A 5 3.17 -2.94 -3.22
C GLY A 5 4.25 -2.02 -3.78
N LEU A 6 5.51 -2.22 -3.37
CA LEU A 6 6.64 -1.33 -3.64
C LEU A 6 6.79 -0.85 -5.10
N ASN A 7 6.40 -1.67 -6.08
CA ASN A 7 6.62 -1.40 -7.50
C ASN A 7 5.33 -1.04 -8.28
N VAL A 8 4.24 -0.73 -7.59
CA VAL A 8 2.94 -0.40 -8.22
C VAL A 8 3.05 0.79 -9.17
N LEU A 9 3.86 1.78 -8.82
CA LEU A 9 4.05 2.97 -9.65
C LEU A 9 4.47 2.64 -11.09
N ARG A 10 5.34 1.64 -11.25
CA ARG A 10 5.87 1.24 -12.55
C ARG A 10 5.05 0.14 -13.21
N TYR A 11 4.61 -0.85 -12.46
CA TYR A 11 4.06 -2.08 -13.03
C TYR A 11 2.54 -2.22 -12.84
N GLY A 12 1.94 -1.37 -12.02
CA GLY A 12 0.54 -1.48 -11.64
C GLY A 12 0.27 -2.55 -10.60
N THR A 13 -1.01 -2.77 -10.31
CA THR A 13 -1.49 -3.82 -9.42
C THR A 13 -1.50 -5.18 -10.11
N MET A 14 -1.78 -6.26 -9.38
CA MET A 14 -1.89 -7.60 -9.97
C MET A 14 -2.93 -7.66 -11.09
N ARG A 15 -4.02 -6.88 -11.00
CA ARG A 15 -5.05 -6.75 -12.05
C ARG A 15 -4.49 -6.21 -13.37
N ASP A 16 -3.54 -5.29 -13.30
CA ASP A 16 -2.89 -4.71 -14.47
C ASP A 16 -1.88 -5.68 -15.10
N LEU A 17 -1.30 -6.56 -14.29
CA LEU A 17 -0.27 -7.51 -14.69
C LEU A 17 -0.83 -8.80 -15.29
N VAL A 18 -2.04 -9.22 -14.89
CA VAL A 18 -2.63 -10.50 -15.32
C VAL A 18 -3.28 -10.35 -16.70
N LEU A 19 -2.79 -11.12 -17.68
CA LEU A 19 -3.34 -11.20 -19.04
C LEU A 19 -4.41 -12.27 -19.18
N GLY A 20 -4.29 -13.37 -18.41
CA GLY A 20 -5.23 -14.49 -18.43
C GLY A 20 -5.22 -15.26 -17.14
N ILE A 21 -6.29 -15.98 -16.86
CA ILE A 21 -6.40 -16.84 -15.67
C ILE A 21 -6.99 -18.21 -16.02
N GLU A 22 -6.71 -19.16 -15.15
CA GLU A 22 -7.47 -20.38 -14.98
C GLU A 22 -8.08 -20.39 -13.58
N ALA A 23 -9.33 -20.78 -13.45
CA ALA A 23 -10.02 -20.81 -12.18
C ALA A 23 -11.04 -21.95 -12.12
N VAL A 24 -11.19 -22.57 -10.93
CA VAL A 24 -12.22 -23.56 -10.64
C VAL A 24 -13.38 -22.86 -9.95
N LEU A 25 -14.58 -23.03 -10.52
CA LEU A 25 -15.84 -22.50 -10.00
C LEU A 25 -16.39 -23.38 -8.87
N PRO A 26 -17.37 -22.90 -8.08
CA PRO A 26 -17.98 -23.64 -6.97
C PRO A 26 -18.64 -24.97 -7.38
N ASP A 27 -19.14 -25.06 -8.60
CA ASP A 27 -19.73 -26.27 -9.17
C ASP A 27 -18.71 -27.27 -9.75
N GLY A 28 -17.42 -26.96 -9.65
CA GLY A 28 -16.31 -27.73 -10.24
C GLY A 28 -16.03 -27.38 -11.70
N GLY A 29 -16.78 -26.47 -12.31
CA GLY A 29 -16.54 -25.98 -13.67
C GLY A 29 -15.18 -25.29 -13.78
N LEU A 30 -14.49 -25.48 -14.92
CA LEU A 30 -13.20 -24.86 -15.22
C LEU A 30 -13.39 -23.68 -16.17
N VAL A 31 -12.97 -22.50 -15.74
CA VAL A 31 -12.76 -21.34 -16.59
C VAL A 31 -11.28 -21.23 -16.89
N SER A 32 -10.88 -21.32 -18.16
CA SER A 32 -9.46 -21.23 -18.54
C SER A 32 -9.29 -20.35 -19.78
N GLN A 33 -8.60 -19.22 -19.59
CA GLN A 33 -8.20 -18.30 -20.63
C GLN A 33 -6.75 -17.85 -20.34
N LEU A 34 -5.79 -18.76 -20.56
CA LEU A 34 -4.36 -18.51 -20.31
C LEU A 34 -3.63 -17.95 -21.54
N VAL A 35 -4.35 -17.22 -22.40
CA VAL A 35 -3.75 -16.66 -23.62
C VAL A 35 -3.07 -15.31 -23.33
N PRO A 36 -1.86 -15.06 -23.85
CA PRO A 36 -1.10 -13.84 -23.58
C PRO A 36 -1.54 -12.67 -24.49
N LEU A 37 -2.85 -12.40 -24.53
CA LEU A 37 -3.40 -11.33 -25.37
C LEU A 37 -3.54 -10.05 -24.54
N HIS A 38 -2.93 -8.96 -25.04
CA HIS A 38 -3.13 -7.62 -24.48
C HIS A 38 -4.51 -7.03 -24.77
N LYS A 39 -5.16 -7.49 -25.85
CA LYS A 39 -6.50 -7.05 -26.24
C LYS A 39 -7.39 -8.27 -26.42
N ASN A 40 -8.46 -8.35 -25.62
CA ASN A 40 -9.51 -9.35 -25.75
C ASN A 40 -10.83 -8.74 -25.25
N THR A 41 -11.74 -8.46 -26.17
CA THR A 41 -13.07 -7.88 -25.90
C THR A 41 -14.20 -8.86 -26.21
N THR A 42 -13.90 -10.18 -26.23
CA THR A 42 -14.86 -11.23 -26.54
C THR A 42 -15.68 -11.57 -25.29
N GLY A 43 -16.82 -10.90 -25.11
CA GLY A 43 -17.71 -11.06 -23.96
C GLY A 43 -17.26 -10.29 -22.70
N TYR A 44 -17.86 -10.62 -21.56
CA TYR A 44 -17.47 -10.04 -20.28
C TYR A 44 -16.08 -10.53 -19.84
N ASP A 45 -15.29 -9.63 -19.29
CA ASP A 45 -13.97 -9.99 -18.73
C ASP A 45 -14.14 -10.62 -17.33
N LEU A 46 -14.33 -11.95 -17.30
CA LEU A 46 -14.49 -12.71 -16.06
C LEU A 46 -13.24 -12.68 -15.20
N ARG A 47 -12.05 -12.51 -15.81
CA ARG A 47 -10.79 -12.33 -15.10
C ARG A 47 -10.87 -11.16 -14.13
N GLN A 48 -11.45 -10.04 -14.56
CA GLN A 48 -11.59 -8.84 -13.75
C GLN A 48 -12.58 -8.99 -12.58
N LEU A 49 -13.53 -9.92 -12.67
CA LEU A 49 -14.41 -10.27 -11.55
C LEU A 49 -13.72 -11.17 -10.54
N LEU A 50 -12.87 -12.10 -10.99
CA LEU A 50 -12.22 -13.10 -10.13
C LEU A 50 -10.98 -12.53 -9.41
N ILE A 51 -10.21 -11.61 -10.05
CA ILE A 51 -9.10 -10.94 -9.41
C ILE A 51 -9.64 -9.95 -8.36
N GLY A 52 -9.21 -10.12 -7.11
CA GLY A 52 -9.68 -9.29 -5.99
C GLY A 52 -10.96 -9.79 -5.34
N SER A 53 -11.50 -10.95 -5.75
CA SER A 53 -12.70 -11.54 -5.14
C SER A 53 -12.46 -12.19 -3.77
N GLU A 54 -11.27 -12.18 -3.24
CA GLU A 54 -10.90 -12.75 -1.94
C GLU A 54 -11.31 -14.24 -1.79
N GLY A 55 -11.29 -14.99 -2.89
CA GLY A 55 -11.70 -16.42 -2.91
C GLY A 55 -13.18 -16.66 -2.69
N THR A 56 -14.03 -15.63 -2.82
CA THR A 56 -15.49 -15.75 -2.63
C THR A 56 -16.24 -16.18 -3.88
N LEU A 57 -15.60 -16.12 -5.07
CA LEU A 57 -16.24 -16.45 -6.35
C LEU A 57 -15.66 -17.71 -7.00
N ALA A 58 -14.35 -17.93 -6.89
CA ALA A 58 -13.65 -19.08 -7.48
C ALA A 58 -12.28 -19.28 -6.83
N VAL A 59 -11.59 -20.38 -7.16
CA VAL A 59 -10.17 -20.62 -6.85
C VAL A 59 -9.36 -20.45 -8.11
N ILE A 60 -8.50 -19.42 -8.16
CA ILE A 60 -7.56 -19.21 -9.26
C ILE A 60 -6.42 -20.22 -9.14
N THR A 61 -6.19 -21.02 -10.18
CA THR A 61 -5.20 -22.11 -10.22
C THR A 61 -3.98 -21.77 -11.07
N ALA A 62 -4.14 -20.91 -12.08
CA ALA A 62 -3.04 -20.44 -12.92
C ALA A 62 -3.29 -19.02 -13.43
N ALA A 63 -2.22 -18.33 -13.80
CA ALA A 63 -2.28 -17.00 -14.39
C ALA A 63 -1.21 -16.82 -15.46
N THR A 64 -1.54 -16.06 -16.51
CA THR A 64 -0.60 -15.53 -17.50
C THR A 64 -0.30 -14.09 -17.12
N LEU A 65 0.99 -13.76 -16.97
CA LEU A 65 1.44 -12.45 -16.51
C LEU A 65 2.16 -11.69 -17.63
N LYS A 66 2.03 -10.37 -17.61
CA LYS A 66 2.89 -9.47 -18.38
C LYS A 66 4.33 -9.59 -17.87
N LEU A 67 5.28 -9.56 -18.79
CA LEU A 67 6.70 -9.50 -18.49
C LEU A 67 7.25 -8.13 -18.91
N PHE A 68 8.24 -7.67 -18.19
CA PHE A 68 8.94 -6.43 -18.44
C PHE A 68 10.45 -6.69 -18.56
N PRO A 69 11.20 -5.89 -19.32
CA PRO A 69 12.66 -5.95 -19.29
C PRO A 69 13.19 -5.78 -17.86
N LEU A 70 14.14 -6.60 -17.48
CA LEU A 70 14.80 -6.48 -16.19
C LEU A 70 15.60 -5.17 -16.16
N PRO A 71 15.39 -4.30 -15.19
CA PRO A 71 16.18 -3.09 -15.05
C PRO A 71 17.67 -3.41 -14.84
N GLN A 72 18.53 -2.65 -15.53
CA GLN A 72 19.99 -2.76 -15.44
C GLN A 72 20.60 -1.65 -14.58
N THR A 73 19.88 -0.55 -14.40
CA THR A 73 20.29 0.56 -13.56
C THR A 73 19.25 0.79 -12.46
N TYR A 74 19.74 1.02 -11.23
CA TYR A 74 18.94 1.41 -10.09
C TYR A 74 19.61 2.55 -9.37
N GLU A 75 18.84 3.60 -9.07
CA GLU A 75 19.29 4.72 -8.24
C GLU A 75 18.33 4.91 -7.07
N THR A 76 18.84 4.82 -5.88
CA THR A 76 18.03 4.86 -4.66
C THR A 76 18.47 6.03 -3.80
N ALA A 77 17.51 6.85 -3.39
CA ALA A 77 17.74 7.98 -2.51
C ALA A 77 16.86 7.89 -1.26
N TRP A 78 17.44 8.28 -0.13
CA TRP A 78 16.73 8.57 1.10
C TRP A 78 16.73 10.06 1.35
N VAL A 79 15.55 10.67 1.41
CA VAL A 79 15.37 12.11 1.48
C VAL A 79 14.63 12.49 2.75
N GLY A 80 15.15 13.45 3.50
CA GLY A 80 14.45 14.08 4.62
C GLY A 80 13.47 15.15 4.13
N ALA A 81 12.28 15.19 4.74
CA ALA A 81 11.27 16.20 4.46
C ALA A 81 10.73 16.80 5.78
N ASP A 82 10.52 18.11 5.80
CA ASP A 82 10.03 18.85 6.96
C ASP A 82 8.53 18.64 7.19
N SER A 83 7.81 18.25 6.14
CA SER A 83 6.36 17.98 6.18
C SER A 83 5.96 16.95 5.14
N ILE A 84 4.74 16.39 5.29
CA ILE A 84 4.14 15.50 4.29
C ILE A 84 3.86 16.26 2.99
N ASP A 85 3.42 17.52 3.06
CA ASP A 85 3.21 18.35 1.87
C ASP A 85 4.51 18.52 1.06
N ARG A 86 5.64 18.63 1.76
CA ARG A 86 6.96 18.67 1.13
C ARG A 86 7.31 17.37 0.43
N ALA A 87 6.97 16.21 1.06
CA ALA A 87 7.14 14.89 0.46
C ALA A 87 6.23 14.69 -0.77
N VAL A 88 4.98 15.13 -0.70
CA VAL A 88 4.02 15.13 -1.83
C VAL A 88 4.53 16.02 -2.98
N GLY A 89 5.07 17.20 -2.66
CA GLY A 89 5.70 18.07 -3.64
C GLY A 89 6.89 17.38 -4.34
N LEU A 90 7.72 16.67 -3.58
CA LEU A 90 8.84 15.90 -4.15
C LEU A 90 8.35 14.80 -5.12
N LEU A 91 7.28 14.08 -4.77
CA LEU A 91 6.70 13.08 -5.65
C LEU A 91 6.33 13.68 -7.02
N ALA A 92 5.61 14.80 -7.02
CA ALA A 92 5.21 15.48 -8.26
C ALA A 92 6.42 15.90 -9.12
N LEU A 93 7.46 16.46 -8.49
CA LEU A 93 8.70 16.85 -9.15
C LEU A 93 9.42 15.64 -9.77
N VAL A 94 9.57 14.55 -9.01
CA VAL A 94 10.28 13.35 -9.48
C VAL A 94 9.49 12.66 -10.60
N GLN A 95 8.16 12.57 -10.48
CA GLN A 95 7.30 12.02 -11.54
C GLN A 95 7.40 12.86 -12.83
N GLN A 96 7.38 14.18 -12.72
CA GLN A 96 7.50 15.05 -13.89
C GLN A 96 8.86 14.90 -14.58
N ARG A 97 9.94 14.73 -13.82
CA ARG A 97 11.32 14.69 -14.35
C ARG A 97 11.72 13.31 -14.88
N PHE A 98 11.34 12.25 -14.16
CA PHE A 98 11.85 10.89 -14.42
C PHE A 98 10.78 9.95 -14.98
N GLY A 99 9.49 10.30 -14.85
CA GLY A 99 8.39 9.54 -15.47
C GLY A 99 8.37 8.07 -15.03
N GLU A 100 8.32 7.17 -16.00
CA GLU A 100 8.24 5.71 -15.78
C GLU A 100 9.51 5.10 -15.14
N ARG A 101 10.59 5.88 -14.99
CA ARG A 101 11.77 5.42 -14.24
C ARG A 101 11.53 5.37 -12.74
N LEU A 102 10.58 6.16 -12.22
CA LEU A 102 10.19 6.09 -10.81
C LEU A 102 9.49 4.75 -10.54
N THR A 103 10.17 3.87 -9.82
CA THR A 103 9.64 2.54 -9.47
C THR A 103 8.99 2.50 -8.10
N SER A 104 9.52 3.27 -7.15
CA SER A 104 9.05 3.28 -5.77
C SER A 104 9.17 4.67 -5.16
N PHE A 105 8.20 5.02 -4.33
CA PHE A 105 8.19 6.28 -3.58
C PHE A 105 7.48 6.06 -2.23
N GLU A 106 8.29 5.84 -1.20
CA GLU A 106 7.86 5.40 0.12
C GLU A 106 7.91 6.54 1.13
N LEU A 107 6.83 6.75 1.86
CA LEU A 107 6.80 7.65 3.02
C LEU A 107 7.13 6.87 4.28
N VAL A 108 8.00 7.43 5.12
CA VAL A 108 8.36 6.86 6.42
C VAL A 108 8.34 7.97 7.46
N GLY A 109 7.47 7.85 8.47
CA GLY A 109 7.47 8.73 9.61
C GLY A 109 8.69 8.49 10.52
N SER A 110 9.14 9.52 11.23
CA SER A 110 10.31 9.44 12.13
C SER A 110 10.18 8.28 13.14
N ARG A 111 8.99 8.07 13.70
CA ARG A 111 8.73 6.97 14.63
C ARG A 111 8.96 5.59 14.00
N ALA A 112 8.53 5.40 12.77
CA ALA A 112 8.72 4.16 12.03
C ALA A 112 10.22 3.92 11.74
N LEU A 113 10.94 4.98 11.35
CA LEU A 113 12.38 4.91 11.12
C LEU A 113 13.17 4.61 12.39
N GLU A 114 12.85 5.26 13.51
CA GLU A 114 13.48 4.99 14.80
C GLU A 114 13.41 3.51 15.19
N LEU A 115 12.21 2.92 15.08
CA LEU A 115 12.00 1.50 15.39
C LEU A 115 12.79 0.59 14.46
N SER A 116 12.76 0.88 13.16
CA SER A 116 13.46 0.08 12.16
C SER A 116 14.98 0.20 12.29
N ALA A 117 15.51 1.39 12.53
CA ALA A 117 16.92 1.63 12.76
C ALA A 117 17.45 0.87 14.00
N ALA A 118 16.70 0.93 15.10
CA ALA A 118 17.02 0.17 16.31
C ALA A 118 16.99 -1.35 16.06
N TYR A 119 15.96 -1.85 15.37
CA TYR A 119 15.81 -3.27 15.04
C TYR A 119 16.93 -3.77 14.11
N SER A 120 17.26 -2.97 13.10
CA SER A 120 18.30 -3.30 12.10
C SER A 120 19.72 -3.02 12.59
N ARG A 121 19.88 -2.39 13.76
CA ARG A 121 21.16 -1.89 14.29
C ARG A 121 21.89 -0.99 13.28
N SER A 122 21.14 -0.17 12.59
CA SER A 122 21.62 0.78 11.59
C SER A 122 21.32 2.21 12.03
N ALA A 123 22.13 3.17 11.59
CA ALA A 123 21.80 4.58 11.78
C ALA A 123 20.70 5.03 10.83
N ALA A 124 19.91 6.02 11.24
CA ALA A 124 19.02 6.74 10.33
C ALA A 124 19.86 7.46 9.26
N PRO A 125 19.52 7.36 7.97
CA PRO A 125 20.31 7.98 6.90
C PRO A 125 20.40 9.51 6.99
N VAL A 126 19.30 10.15 7.40
CA VAL A 126 19.18 11.59 7.61
C VAL A 126 18.28 11.87 8.82
N SER A 127 18.32 13.08 9.37
CA SER A 127 17.46 13.53 10.45
C SER A 127 16.37 14.44 9.91
N ALA A 128 15.11 14.02 10.02
CA ALA A 128 13.94 14.79 9.59
C ALA A 128 12.67 14.27 10.27
N PRO A 129 11.58 15.04 10.37
CA PRO A 129 10.29 14.54 10.86
C PRO A 129 9.63 13.52 9.93
N TRP A 130 9.88 13.63 8.62
CA TRP A 130 9.39 12.74 7.58
C TRP A 130 10.53 12.32 6.66
N HIS A 131 10.42 11.15 6.11
CA HIS A 131 11.42 10.59 5.22
C HIS A 131 10.75 10.03 3.97
N VAL A 132 11.44 10.14 2.86
CA VAL A 132 11.08 9.52 1.59
C VAL A 132 12.20 8.59 1.16
N LEU A 133 11.89 7.34 0.92
CA LEU A 133 12.76 6.42 0.15
C LEU A 133 12.20 6.36 -1.26
N LEU A 134 12.97 6.79 -2.24
CA LEU A 134 12.59 6.71 -3.65
C LEU A 134 13.61 5.88 -4.43
N GLU A 135 13.11 5.20 -5.47
CA GLU A 135 13.95 4.44 -6.38
C GLU A 135 13.59 4.72 -7.82
N LEU A 136 14.62 5.02 -8.61
CA LEU A 136 14.55 5.07 -10.06
C LEU A 136 15.18 3.80 -10.64
N ALA A 137 14.61 3.27 -11.73
CA ALA A 137 15.19 2.16 -12.46
C ALA A 137 15.07 2.35 -13.98
N ASP A 138 16.09 1.94 -14.71
CA ASP A 138 16.11 1.97 -16.17
C ASP A 138 16.44 0.58 -16.72
N ALA A 139 15.83 0.20 -17.83
CA ALA A 139 16.11 -1.06 -18.52
C ALA A 139 17.47 -1.03 -19.25
N GLU A 140 17.99 0.16 -19.51
CA GLU A 140 19.31 0.35 -20.11
C GLU A 140 20.35 0.73 -19.05
N PRO A 141 21.62 0.42 -19.24
CA PRO A 141 22.70 0.96 -18.42
C PRO A 141 22.77 2.47 -18.53
N ARG A 142 22.73 3.16 -17.36
CA ARG A 142 22.73 4.63 -17.27
C ARG A 142 23.66 5.08 -16.15
N ASP A 143 24.89 5.45 -16.50
CA ASP A 143 25.88 5.95 -15.52
C ASP A 143 25.57 7.37 -15.03
N ASP A 144 24.69 8.10 -15.74
CA ASP A 144 24.32 9.48 -15.45
C ASP A 144 23.12 9.63 -14.51
N LEU A 145 22.32 8.58 -14.31
CA LEU A 145 21.02 8.67 -13.63
C LEU A 145 21.12 9.13 -12.18
N GLY A 146 22.11 8.62 -11.44
CA GLY A 146 22.35 9.03 -10.05
C GLY A 146 22.78 10.47 -9.92
N GLY A 147 23.67 10.93 -10.80
CA GLY A 147 24.08 12.35 -10.86
C GLY A 147 22.91 13.28 -11.17
N LEU A 148 22.05 12.89 -12.13
CA LEU A 148 20.84 13.64 -12.48
C LEU A 148 19.87 13.72 -11.32
N LEU A 149 19.67 12.63 -10.57
CA LEU A 149 18.80 12.62 -9.39
C LEU A 149 19.37 13.54 -8.29
N ALA A 150 20.67 13.42 -8.00
CA ALA A 150 21.33 14.25 -6.97
C ALA A 150 21.21 15.74 -7.29
N GLU A 151 21.54 16.13 -8.51
CA GLU A 151 21.43 17.52 -8.96
C GLU A 151 19.99 18.02 -8.86
N TYR A 152 19.03 17.22 -9.29
CA TYR A 152 17.62 17.57 -9.26
C TYR A 152 17.09 17.76 -7.84
N LEU A 153 17.47 16.90 -6.89
CA LEU A 153 17.13 17.05 -5.48
C LEU A 153 17.68 18.34 -4.90
N LEU A 154 18.95 18.65 -5.15
CA LEU A 154 19.60 19.88 -4.70
C LEU A 154 18.94 21.14 -5.29
N GLN A 155 18.65 21.16 -6.58
CA GLN A 155 17.99 22.29 -7.25
C GLN A 155 16.62 22.62 -6.66
N HIS A 156 15.92 21.62 -6.08
CA HIS A 156 14.60 21.79 -5.48
C HIS A 156 14.64 21.87 -3.93
N GLY A 157 15.84 22.05 -3.35
CA GLY A 157 16.02 22.26 -1.91
C GLY A 157 15.81 21.00 -1.08
N PHE A 158 16.17 19.82 -1.61
CA PHE A 158 16.21 18.54 -0.90
C PHE A 158 17.67 18.11 -0.65
N ASP A 159 18.46 19.02 -0.10
CA ASP A 159 19.87 18.82 0.26
C ASP A 159 20.08 17.84 1.42
N ASN A 160 19.07 17.70 2.30
CA ASN A 160 19.06 16.67 3.36
C ASN A 160 18.71 15.30 2.76
N SER A 161 19.61 14.75 1.94
CA SER A 161 19.41 13.49 1.25
C SER A 161 20.69 12.67 1.13
N VAL A 162 20.52 11.35 1.02
CA VAL A 162 21.60 10.37 0.79
C VAL A 162 21.23 9.52 -0.41
N LEU A 163 22.16 9.40 -1.38
CA LEU A 163 22.04 8.48 -2.50
C LEU A 163 22.94 7.28 -2.27
N ALA A 164 22.42 6.09 -2.52
CA ALA A 164 23.19 4.87 -2.47
C ALA A 164 24.26 4.86 -3.58
N GLN A 165 25.53 4.63 -3.22
CA GLN A 165 26.66 4.58 -4.14
C GLN A 165 27.02 3.14 -4.55
N SER A 166 26.33 2.15 -3.97
CA SER A 166 26.55 0.73 -4.23
C SER A 166 25.29 -0.10 -4.02
N ALA A 167 25.26 -1.29 -4.59
CA ALA A 167 24.18 -2.25 -4.35
C ALA A 167 24.01 -2.59 -2.85
N SER A 168 25.09 -2.60 -2.08
CA SER A 168 25.06 -2.84 -0.63
C SER A 168 24.41 -1.70 0.13
N GLU A 169 24.72 -0.45 -0.23
CA GLU A 169 24.06 0.73 0.37
C GLU A 169 22.59 0.80 0.00
N ARG A 170 22.26 0.54 -1.26
CA ARG A 170 20.89 0.40 -1.72
C ARG A 170 20.12 -0.61 -0.85
N GLN A 171 20.67 -1.81 -0.67
CA GLN A 171 20.04 -2.85 0.15
C GLN A 171 19.89 -2.40 1.60
N THR A 172 20.84 -1.64 2.15
CA THR A 172 20.75 -1.10 3.50
C THR A 172 19.59 -0.12 3.65
N LEU A 173 19.40 0.80 2.69
CA LEU A 173 18.26 1.73 2.69
C LEU A 173 16.93 0.98 2.60
N TRP A 174 16.82 0.01 1.70
CA TRP A 174 15.61 -0.83 1.59
C TRP A 174 15.36 -1.66 2.84
N THR A 175 16.38 -2.22 3.46
CA THR A 175 16.26 -2.99 4.71
C THR A 175 15.66 -2.14 5.84
N LEU A 176 16.02 -0.85 5.94
CA LEU A 176 15.39 0.07 6.89
C LEU A 176 13.89 0.22 6.63
N ARG A 177 13.46 0.28 5.38
CA ARG A 177 12.04 0.38 5.02
C ARG A 177 11.28 -0.93 5.26
N GLU A 178 11.83 -2.05 4.85
CA GLU A 178 11.19 -3.36 4.92
C GLU A 178 11.05 -3.86 6.37
N ASN A 179 12.03 -3.58 7.20
CA ASN A 179 12.05 -4.02 8.60
C ASN A 179 11.06 -3.27 9.51
N ILE A 180 10.41 -2.18 9.06
CA ILE A 180 9.42 -1.46 9.87
C ILE A 180 8.34 -2.40 10.39
N SER A 181 7.83 -3.29 9.55
CA SER A 181 6.77 -4.25 9.92
C SER A 181 7.20 -5.24 11.01
N ALA A 182 8.47 -5.63 11.02
CA ALA A 182 9.01 -6.50 12.06
C ALA A 182 9.36 -5.72 13.33
N ALA A 183 9.96 -4.55 13.16
CA ALA A 183 10.44 -3.70 14.25
C ALA A 183 9.33 -3.24 15.20
N GLN A 184 8.17 -2.87 14.65
CA GLN A 184 7.05 -2.40 15.45
C GLN A 184 6.43 -3.46 16.38
N ARG A 185 6.77 -4.75 16.22
CA ARG A 185 6.33 -5.81 17.14
C ARG A 185 6.82 -5.58 18.58
N SER A 186 7.91 -4.85 18.75
CA SER A 186 8.43 -4.47 20.07
C SER A 186 7.48 -3.55 20.86
N LEU A 187 6.53 -2.89 20.20
CA LEU A 187 5.52 -2.04 20.84
C LEU A 187 4.32 -2.83 21.38
N GLY A 188 4.22 -4.12 21.09
CA GLY A 188 3.10 -4.97 21.51
C GLY A 188 2.05 -5.18 20.42
N VAL A 189 0.77 -5.28 20.83
CA VAL A 189 -0.36 -5.51 19.92
C VAL A 189 -0.68 -4.22 19.15
N SER A 190 -0.72 -4.32 17.82
CA SER A 190 -1.08 -3.20 16.94
C SER A 190 -2.49 -3.33 16.40
N ILE A 191 -3.22 -2.23 16.34
CA ILE A 191 -4.42 -2.08 15.52
C ILE A 191 -3.95 -1.51 14.18
N LYS A 192 -4.09 -2.30 13.11
CA LYS A 192 -3.49 -2.01 11.81
C LYS A 192 -4.51 -1.47 10.83
N HIS A 193 -4.13 -0.39 10.18
CA HIS A 193 -4.92 0.19 9.11
C HIS A 193 -4.10 0.19 7.81
N ASP A 194 -4.63 -0.49 6.83
CA ASP A 194 -4.18 -0.55 5.45
C ASP A 194 -5.18 0.26 4.64
N ILE A 195 -4.82 1.50 4.34
CA ILE A 195 -5.70 2.54 3.78
C ILE A 195 -5.07 3.17 2.56
N ALA A 196 -5.89 3.72 1.66
CA ALA A 196 -5.38 4.59 0.61
C ALA A 196 -6.20 5.88 0.52
N LEU A 197 -5.53 6.95 0.16
CA LEU A 197 -6.04 8.31 0.09
C LEU A 197 -5.66 8.96 -1.24
N PRO A 198 -6.44 9.93 -1.75
CA PRO A 198 -5.91 10.86 -2.73
C PRO A 198 -4.63 11.50 -2.17
N ILE A 199 -3.56 11.52 -2.97
CA ILE A 199 -2.21 11.89 -2.51
C ILE A 199 -2.21 13.29 -1.87
N GLU A 200 -2.95 14.22 -2.45
CA GLU A 200 -3.10 15.59 -1.98
C GLU A 200 -3.84 15.70 -0.63
N ARG A 201 -4.51 14.63 -0.19
CA ARG A 201 -5.24 14.59 1.10
C ARG A 201 -4.46 13.90 2.21
N VAL A 202 -3.29 13.34 1.92
CA VAL A 202 -2.49 12.58 2.91
C VAL A 202 -2.09 13.44 4.10
N ALA A 203 -1.61 14.65 3.87
CA ALA A 203 -1.18 15.55 4.95
C ALA A 203 -2.35 15.93 5.87
N GLU A 204 -3.50 16.27 5.30
CA GLU A 204 -4.73 16.58 6.03
C GLU A 204 -5.19 15.40 6.88
N PHE A 205 -5.25 14.20 6.29
CA PHE A 205 -5.60 12.98 7.01
C PHE A 205 -4.69 12.73 8.21
N VAL A 206 -3.37 12.74 7.99
CA VAL A 206 -2.41 12.44 9.06
C VAL A 206 -2.49 13.44 10.20
N GLY A 207 -2.67 14.73 9.88
CA GLY A 207 -2.83 15.77 10.87
C GLY A 207 -4.12 15.62 11.69
N SER A 208 -5.26 15.54 11.02
CA SER A 208 -6.58 15.49 11.66
C SER A 208 -6.84 14.18 12.42
N CYS A 209 -6.56 13.04 11.79
CA CYS A 209 -6.71 11.72 12.40
C CYS A 209 -5.77 11.55 13.60
N GLY A 210 -4.50 11.95 13.45
CA GLY A 210 -3.54 11.88 14.54
C GLY A 210 -3.92 12.73 15.74
N ALA A 211 -4.47 13.93 15.52
CA ALA A 211 -5.00 14.77 16.60
C ALA A 211 -6.20 14.13 17.31
N ALA A 212 -7.18 13.63 16.55
CA ALA A 212 -8.36 12.97 17.08
C ALA A 212 -8.02 11.72 17.90
N LEU A 213 -7.10 10.88 17.40
CA LEU A 213 -6.64 9.69 18.13
C LEU A 213 -5.97 10.04 19.45
N ARG A 214 -5.06 11.02 19.47
CA ARG A 214 -4.38 11.44 20.71
C ARG A 214 -5.33 12.08 21.70
N GLN A 215 -6.37 12.75 21.24
CA GLN A 215 -7.42 13.30 22.10
C GLN A 215 -8.28 12.20 22.72
N THR A 216 -8.60 11.15 21.96
CA THR A 216 -9.49 10.07 22.40
C THR A 216 -8.76 9.01 23.22
N PHE A 217 -7.52 8.70 22.85
CA PHE A 217 -6.71 7.63 23.46
C PHE A 217 -5.38 8.20 23.97
N ALA A 218 -5.37 8.60 25.23
CA ALA A 218 -4.17 9.18 25.86
C ALA A 218 -2.97 8.23 25.78
N GLY A 219 -1.86 8.73 25.23
CA GLY A 219 -0.62 7.96 25.09
C GLY A 219 -0.59 6.95 23.92
N ILE A 220 -1.54 7.03 22.98
CA ILE A 220 -1.51 6.23 21.75
C ILE A 220 -0.24 6.56 20.93
N ASP A 221 0.48 5.54 20.50
CA ASP A 221 1.62 5.65 19.58
C ASP A 221 1.17 5.34 18.15
N ILE A 222 1.66 6.10 17.18
CA ILE A 222 1.28 5.99 15.77
C ILE A 222 2.53 5.72 14.95
N VAL A 223 2.54 4.58 14.26
CA VAL A 223 3.62 4.18 13.35
C VAL A 223 3.09 4.26 11.92
N LEU A 224 3.49 5.33 11.22
CA LEU A 224 3.08 5.61 9.85
C LEU A 224 4.21 5.33 8.87
N PHE A 225 3.91 4.59 7.84
CA PHE A 225 4.74 4.37 6.66
C PHE A 225 3.86 3.88 5.50
N GLY A 226 4.35 3.93 4.27
CA GLY A 226 3.56 3.40 3.15
C GLY A 226 4.02 3.90 1.78
N HIS A 227 3.28 3.50 0.77
CA HIS A 227 3.53 3.77 -0.64
C HIS A 227 2.91 5.13 -1.02
N LEU A 228 3.60 6.25 -0.69
CA LEU A 228 3.07 7.58 -0.99
C LEU A 228 2.80 7.77 -2.49
N GLY A 229 3.57 7.08 -3.32
CA GLY A 229 3.45 7.16 -4.77
C GLY A 229 2.06 6.81 -5.32
N ASP A 230 1.33 5.94 -4.65
CA ASP A 230 -0.04 5.54 -4.97
C ASP A 230 -1.07 5.91 -3.89
N GLY A 231 -0.62 6.60 -2.84
CA GLY A 231 -1.47 7.05 -1.73
C GLY A 231 -1.79 5.97 -0.70
N SER A 232 -1.18 4.77 -0.78
CA SER A 232 -1.39 3.69 0.18
C SER A 232 -0.53 3.88 1.42
N LEU A 233 -1.17 3.76 2.60
CA LEU A 233 -0.53 3.97 3.89
C LEU A 233 -0.82 2.82 4.86
N HIS A 234 0.21 2.40 5.56
CA HIS A 234 0.11 1.60 6.79
C HIS A 234 0.09 2.54 7.98
N TYR A 235 -1.09 2.76 8.52
CA TYR A 235 -1.34 3.64 9.66
C TYR A 235 -1.61 2.78 10.89
N ASN A 236 -0.54 2.35 11.58
CA ASN A 236 -0.63 1.42 12.68
C ASN A 236 -0.63 2.14 14.01
N THR A 237 -1.53 1.75 14.90
CA THR A 237 -1.68 2.36 16.22
C THR A 237 -1.39 1.35 17.32
N PHE A 238 -0.80 1.85 18.41
CA PHE A 238 -0.47 1.07 19.60
C PHE A 238 -0.98 1.79 20.82
N LEU A 239 -1.79 1.10 21.63
CA LEU A 239 -2.24 1.63 22.89
C LEU A 239 -1.12 1.55 23.95
N PRO A 240 -1.17 2.39 25.01
CA PRO A 240 -0.21 2.33 26.10
C PRO A 240 -0.10 0.93 26.71
N ALA A 241 1.08 0.58 27.24
CA ALA A 241 1.35 -0.74 27.80
C ALA A 241 0.31 -1.22 28.83
N ALA A 242 -0.28 -0.31 29.60
CA ALA A 242 -1.31 -0.61 30.57
C ALA A 242 -2.62 -1.16 29.95
N THR A 243 -2.88 -0.84 28.68
CA THR A 243 -4.11 -1.24 27.95
C THR A 243 -3.79 -2.14 26.76
N ASN A 244 -2.50 -2.39 26.46
CA ASN A 244 -2.10 -3.12 25.27
C ASN A 244 -2.53 -4.59 25.26
N ASN A 245 -2.64 -5.23 26.44
CA ASN A 245 -3.12 -6.61 26.54
C ASN A 245 -4.61 -6.74 26.10
N ASP A 246 -5.38 -5.65 26.23
CA ASP A 246 -6.78 -5.58 25.85
C ASP A 246 -6.98 -4.74 24.56
N ALA A 247 -5.93 -4.57 23.75
CA ALA A 247 -5.94 -3.70 22.56
C ALA A 247 -7.11 -4.00 21.62
N TYR A 248 -7.49 -5.27 21.46
CA TYR A 248 -8.61 -5.66 20.62
C TYR A 248 -9.99 -5.21 21.16
N ALA A 249 -10.11 -4.96 22.46
CA ALA A 249 -11.34 -4.37 23.01
C ALA A 249 -11.56 -2.91 22.55
N TYR A 250 -10.49 -2.24 22.13
CA TYR A 250 -10.53 -0.87 21.61
C TYR A 250 -10.50 -0.81 20.08
N GLU A 251 -10.39 -1.96 19.39
CA GLU A 251 -10.21 -2.00 17.94
C GLU A 251 -11.32 -1.26 17.19
N ASP A 252 -12.58 -1.50 17.53
CA ASP A 252 -13.71 -0.84 16.86
C ASP A 252 -13.72 0.67 17.10
N ALA A 253 -13.36 1.12 18.31
CA ALA A 253 -13.29 2.54 18.61
C ALA A 253 -12.14 3.25 17.87
N VAL A 254 -10.98 2.62 17.78
CA VAL A 254 -9.83 3.13 17.01
C VAL A 254 -10.14 3.10 15.52
N ASN A 255 -10.68 1.99 15.00
CA ASN A 255 -11.10 1.84 13.62
C ASN A 255 -12.12 2.92 13.23
N THR A 256 -13.06 3.24 14.13
CA THR A 256 -14.07 4.29 13.89
C THR A 256 -13.39 5.62 13.64
N VAL A 257 -12.47 6.05 14.51
CA VAL A 257 -11.75 7.31 14.34
C VAL A 257 -10.98 7.32 13.03
N VAL A 258 -10.20 6.27 12.75
CA VAL A 258 -9.35 6.21 11.56
C VAL A 258 -10.19 6.19 10.29
N TYR A 259 -11.18 5.28 10.21
CA TYR A 259 -11.94 5.09 8.96
C TYR A 259 -12.87 6.28 8.66
N GLU A 260 -13.41 6.95 9.67
CA GLU A 260 -14.18 8.18 9.45
C GLU A 260 -13.32 9.28 8.84
N HIS A 261 -12.08 9.46 9.31
CA HIS A 261 -11.16 10.43 8.72
C HIS A 261 -10.72 10.02 7.30
N VAL A 262 -10.48 8.72 7.06
CA VAL A 262 -10.19 8.20 5.72
C VAL A 262 -11.32 8.53 4.75
N LEU A 263 -12.57 8.24 5.14
CA LEU A 263 -13.73 8.48 4.29
C LEU A 263 -13.99 9.98 4.07
N ALA A 264 -13.78 10.81 5.10
CA ALA A 264 -13.89 12.27 4.99
C ALA A 264 -12.86 12.85 4.00
N CYS A 265 -11.70 12.21 3.87
CA CYS A 265 -10.68 12.55 2.87
C CYS A 265 -10.90 11.90 1.50
N GLY A 266 -12.01 11.17 1.28
CA GLY A 266 -12.29 10.48 0.02
C GLY A 266 -11.44 9.22 -0.22
N GLY A 267 -10.88 8.65 0.84
CA GLY A 267 -10.03 7.47 0.78
C GLY A 267 -10.78 6.14 0.88
N THR A 268 -10.03 5.05 0.95
CA THR A 268 -10.52 3.69 1.14
C THR A 268 -9.92 3.03 2.37
N ILE A 269 -10.68 2.17 3.03
CA ILE A 269 -10.29 1.46 4.25
C ILE A 269 -9.54 0.14 3.97
N ALA A 270 -9.36 -0.22 2.70
CA ALA A 270 -8.66 -1.42 2.27
C ALA A 270 -7.89 -1.13 0.98
N ALA A 271 -6.59 -0.84 1.11
CA ALA A 271 -5.71 -0.58 -0.02
C ALA A 271 -5.25 -1.89 -0.69
N GLU A 272 -4.65 -2.80 0.08
CA GLU A 272 -4.03 -4.03 -0.41
C GLU A 272 -4.63 -5.31 0.19
N HIS A 273 -4.95 -5.30 1.48
CA HIS A 273 -5.32 -6.51 2.24
C HIS A 273 -6.73 -7.00 1.96
N GLY A 274 -7.58 -6.18 1.34
CA GLY A 274 -8.99 -6.48 1.13
C GLY A 274 -9.84 -6.24 2.38
N VAL A 275 -11.10 -6.65 2.28
CA VAL A 275 -12.14 -6.44 3.31
C VAL A 275 -12.16 -7.59 4.33
N GLY A 276 -12.05 -8.83 3.85
CA GLY A 276 -12.05 -10.03 4.67
C GLY A 276 -13.29 -10.15 5.56
N ILE A 277 -13.06 -10.61 6.80
CA ILE A 277 -14.09 -10.70 7.83
C ILE A 277 -14.12 -9.44 8.71
N VAL A 278 -12.95 -8.84 8.93
CA VAL A 278 -12.77 -7.75 9.90
C VAL A 278 -13.43 -6.45 9.45
N LYS A 279 -13.35 -6.14 8.15
CA LYS A 279 -13.84 -4.87 7.60
C LYS A 279 -15.24 -4.98 6.93
N ARG A 280 -15.84 -6.17 6.85
CA ARG A 280 -17.11 -6.36 6.11
C ARG A 280 -18.28 -5.53 6.66
N HIS A 281 -18.32 -5.29 7.97
CA HIS A 281 -19.35 -4.46 8.60
C HIS A 281 -19.21 -2.96 8.28
N TRP A 282 -18.04 -2.52 7.80
CA TRP A 282 -17.80 -1.17 7.30
C TRP A 282 -18.27 -0.96 5.86
N LEU A 283 -18.46 -2.04 5.10
CA LEU A 283 -18.76 -1.96 3.67
C LEU A 283 -20.01 -1.11 3.37
N PRO A 284 -21.11 -1.16 4.16
CA PRO A 284 -22.27 -0.28 3.96
C PRO A 284 -22.00 1.22 4.13
N ARG A 285 -20.92 1.60 4.81
CA ARG A 285 -20.48 2.99 4.94
C ARG A 285 -19.59 3.45 3.78
N VAL A 286 -19.02 2.50 3.04
CA VAL A 286 -18.06 2.73 1.94
C VAL A 286 -18.72 2.56 0.57
N ARG A 287 -19.77 1.75 0.48
CA ARG A 287 -20.46 1.40 -0.77
C ARG A 287 -21.93 1.75 -0.71
N SER A 288 -22.45 2.20 -1.84
CA SER A 288 -23.88 2.47 -1.97
C SER A 288 -24.70 1.18 -1.88
N ALA A 289 -26.00 1.32 -1.52
CA ALA A 289 -26.92 0.20 -1.49
C ALA A 289 -27.04 -0.51 -2.88
N ALA A 290 -26.87 0.23 -3.96
CA ALA A 290 -26.88 -0.34 -5.32
C ALA A 290 -25.65 -1.23 -5.58
N GLU A 291 -24.46 -0.77 -5.18
CA GLU A 291 -23.21 -1.56 -5.28
C GLU A 291 -23.31 -2.84 -4.44
N LEU A 292 -23.77 -2.73 -3.19
CA LEU A 292 -23.91 -3.90 -2.30
C LEU A 292 -24.89 -4.94 -2.88
N ARG A 293 -26.04 -4.50 -3.42
CA ARG A 293 -26.98 -5.42 -4.09
C ARG A 293 -26.34 -6.12 -5.30
N LEU A 294 -25.56 -5.37 -6.10
CA LEU A 294 -24.89 -5.94 -7.27
C LEU A 294 -23.79 -6.93 -6.86
N MET A 295 -23.00 -6.61 -5.85
CA MET A 295 -21.98 -7.52 -5.29
C MET A 295 -22.64 -8.82 -4.78
N GLY A 296 -23.77 -8.70 -4.05
CA GLY A 296 -24.55 -9.85 -3.61
C GLY A 296 -25.09 -10.69 -4.76
N ALA A 297 -25.60 -10.07 -5.81
CA ALA A 297 -26.07 -10.76 -7.02
C ALA A 297 -24.92 -11.50 -7.73
N VAL A 298 -23.75 -10.88 -7.86
CA VAL A 298 -22.55 -11.53 -8.41
C VAL A 298 -22.17 -12.77 -7.56
N LYS A 299 -22.10 -12.61 -6.24
CA LYS A 299 -21.82 -13.73 -5.32
C LYS A 299 -22.81 -14.87 -5.52
N ALA A 300 -24.10 -14.58 -5.52
CA ALA A 300 -25.18 -15.59 -5.69
C ALA A 300 -25.13 -16.29 -7.06
N ALA A 301 -24.76 -15.56 -8.11
CA ALA A 301 -24.63 -16.12 -9.47
C ALA A 301 -23.44 -17.09 -9.59
N PHE A 302 -22.32 -16.79 -8.93
CA PHE A 302 -21.13 -17.65 -8.95
C PHE A 302 -21.25 -18.79 -7.94
N ASP A 303 -21.71 -18.54 -6.74
CA ASP A 303 -21.69 -19.46 -5.60
C ASP A 303 -23.07 -19.51 -4.90
N PRO A 304 -24.09 -20.10 -5.56
CA PRO A 304 -25.45 -20.19 -5.03
C PRO A 304 -25.56 -20.99 -3.72
N HIS A 305 -24.60 -21.86 -3.44
CA HIS A 305 -24.56 -22.68 -2.23
C HIS A 305 -23.68 -22.08 -1.11
N ASN A 306 -23.07 -20.90 -1.37
CA ASN A 306 -22.21 -20.18 -0.43
C ASN A 306 -21.10 -21.05 0.19
N ILE A 307 -20.43 -21.87 -0.64
CA ILE A 307 -19.32 -22.75 -0.21
C ILE A 307 -17.95 -22.05 -0.35
N MET A 308 -17.86 -20.99 -1.16
CA MET A 308 -16.61 -20.26 -1.41
C MET A 308 -16.41 -19.17 -0.36
N ASN A 309 -15.48 -19.43 0.54
CA ASN A 309 -15.03 -18.48 1.58
C ASN A 309 -16.21 -17.76 2.29
N PRO A 310 -17.17 -18.50 2.88
CA PRO A 310 -18.39 -17.92 3.42
C PRO A 310 -18.12 -16.93 4.54
N GLY A 311 -18.96 -15.88 4.65
CA GLY A 311 -18.83 -14.84 5.68
C GLY A 311 -17.67 -13.88 5.47
N LYS A 312 -17.07 -13.83 4.28
CA LYS A 312 -16.03 -12.88 3.90
C LYS A 312 -16.56 -11.89 2.89
N LEU A 313 -15.95 -10.72 2.84
CA LEU A 313 -16.17 -9.63 1.91
C LEU A 313 -17.52 -8.92 2.12
N LEU A 314 -18.64 -9.62 1.93
CA LEU A 314 -19.98 -9.04 2.02
C LEU A 314 -20.50 -9.03 3.46
N PRO A 315 -21.25 -7.96 3.86
CA PRO A 315 -22.00 -7.96 5.12
C PRO A 315 -23.08 -9.06 5.08
N ASP A 316 -23.52 -9.47 6.27
CA ASP A 316 -24.61 -10.46 6.44
C ASP A 316 -25.94 -9.92 5.94
#